data_4fa765908210665dd40ae5198d2fad65
#
_entry.id   4fa765908210665dd40ae5198d2fad65
#
_cell.length_a   1.000
_cell.length_b   1.000
_cell.length_c   1.000
_cell.angle_alpha   90.00
_cell.angle_beta   90.00
_cell.angle_gamma   90.00
#
_symmetry.space_group_name_H-M   'P 1'
#
loop_
_entity.id
_entity.type
_entity.pdbx_description
1 polymer ?
#
loop_
_entity_poly.entity_id
_entity_poly.type
_entity_poly.pdbx_seq_one_letter_code
_entity_poly.pdbx_strand_id
1 'polypeptide(L)'
;MRTLYIDTSSSYLYSAIVEDNNILGEIKEEYGQSLSEVALPRIVSIFNDNNIKPEDIDKIIVVNGPGSFTGIRIGITIAKVYSWSLNIPITTITSLEAMSLSSETAKYHVPAIDARRGYVFAAIYDKNNRQILKPQHIKIEDLKQEMSSLDDYVVITNDEYLDEDFDNIEAYNPNLLKIVNYYKDKEPINPHAINPDYLKLTEAEESKMN
;
A
#
# COMPACT_ATOMS: atom_id res chain seq x y z
N MET A 1 2.41 20.32 8.50
CA MET A 1 2.37 18.95 9.08
C MET A 1 3.25 18.05 8.23
N ARG A 2 4.28 17.47 8.86
CA ARG A 2 5.20 16.52 8.20
C ARG A 2 4.72 15.09 8.39
N THR A 3 4.53 14.39 7.30
CA THR A 3 4.06 13.00 7.32
C THR A 3 5.11 12.10 6.69
N LEU A 4 5.48 11.02 7.39
CA LEU A 4 6.29 9.94 6.86
C LEU A 4 5.37 8.86 6.29
N TYR A 5 5.51 8.56 5.01
CA TYR A 5 4.84 7.42 4.35
C TYR A 5 5.81 6.26 4.18
N ILE A 6 5.36 5.04 4.46
CA ILE A 6 6.15 3.81 4.31
C ILE A 6 5.30 2.74 3.64
N ASP A 7 5.78 2.20 2.52
CA ASP A 7 5.22 1.04 1.84
C ASP A 7 6.36 0.09 1.41
N THR A 8 6.28 -1.11 1.92
CA THR A 8 7.17 -2.23 1.64
C THR A 8 6.37 -3.48 1.26
N SER A 9 5.12 -3.28 0.80
CA SER A 9 4.19 -4.39 0.52
C SER A 9 4.47 -5.16 -0.76
N SER A 10 5.42 -4.69 -1.58
CA SER A 10 5.87 -5.31 -2.83
C SER A 10 7.38 -5.54 -2.86
N SER A 11 7.97 -5.77 -4.04
CA SER A 11 9.43 -5.75 -4.25
C SER A 11 10.04 -4.34 -4.18
N TYR A 12 9.21 -3.31 -4.17
CA TYR A 12 9.61 -1.91 -4.08
C TYR A 12 9.60 -1.39 -2.65
N LEU A 13 10.45 -0.40 -2.39
CA LEU A 13 10.33 0.52 -1.28
C LEU A 13 9.76 1.83 -1.82
N TYR A 14 8.55 2.15 -1.39
CA TYR A 14 7.99 3.48 -1.57
C TYR A 14 7.97 4.18 -0.22
N SER A 15 8.67 5.29 -0.11
CA SER A 15 8.69 6.09 1.11
C SER A 15 8.82 7.56 0.79
N ALA A 16 8.22 8.42 1.59
CA ALA A 16 8.36 9.86 1.42
C ALA A 16 8.17 10.59 2.74
N ILE A 17 8.81 11.75 2.85
CA ILE A 17 8.44 12.78 3.82
C ILE A 17 7.72 13.88 3.06
N VAL A 18 6.46 14.11 3.43
CA VAL A 18 5.60 15.13 2.83
C VAL A 18 5.30 16.20 3.87
N GLU A 19 5.56 17.46 3.54
CA GLU A 19 5.17 18.61 4.35
C GLU A 19 4.13 19.43 3.61
N ASP A 20 2.92 19.48 4.15
CA ASP A 20 1.75 20.10 3.52
C ASP A 20 1.50 19.56 2.10
N ASN A 21 1.82 20.32 1.06
CA ASN A 21 1.69 19.88 -0.34
C ASN A 21 3.03 19.69 -1.05
N ASN A 22 4.12 19.54 -0.30
CA ASN A 22 5.47 19.38 -0.87
C ASN A 22 6.07 18.05 -0.43
N ILE A 23 6.63 17.32 -1.38
CA ILE A 23 7.48 16.15 -1.09
C ILE A 23 8.87 16.70 -0.78
N LEU A 24 9.34 16.51 0.45
CA LEU A 24 10.67 16.92 0.88
C LEU A 24 11.73 15.92 0.44
N GLY A 25 11.39 14.63 0.43
CA GLY A 25 12.23 13.57 -0.08
C GLY A 25 11.41 12.30 -0.31
N GLU A 26 11.77 11.53 -1.32
CA GLU A 26 11.07 10.29 -1.67
C GLU A 26 12.00 9.19 -2.13
N ILE A 27 11.55 7.95 -1.99
CA ILE A 27 12.14 6.74 -2.55
C ILE A 27 11.05 6.00 -3.31
N LYS A 28 11.35 5.61 -4.55
CA LYS A 28 10.53 4.76 -5.41
C LYS A 28 11.46 3.81 -6.14
N GLU A 29 11.98 2.83 -5.42
CA GLU A 29 13.04 1.96 -5.92
C GLU A 29 12.73 0.49 -5.67
N GLU A 30 13.11 -0.34 -6.63
CA GLU A 30 12.96 -1.79 -6.52
C GLU A 30 14.19 -2.42 -5.85
N TYR A 31 13.95 -3.24 -4.83
CA TYR A 31 14.99 -3.95 -4.09
C TYR A 31 14.81 -5.47 -4.06
N GLY A 32 13.63 -5.96 -4.42
CA GLY A 32 13.35 -7.39 -4.41
C GLY A 32 13.68 -8.05 -3.08
N GLN A 33 14.53 -9.08 -3.10
CA GLN A 33 14.90 -9.84 -1.90
C GLN A 33 15.79 -9.07 -0.90
N SER A 34 16.48 -8.03 -1.33
CA SER A 34 17.34 -7.23 -0.46
C SER A 34 16.57 -6.17 0.36
N LEU A 35 15.27 -6.05 0.18
CA LEU A 35 14.43 -5.04 0.85
C LEU A 35 14.58 -5.06 2.37
N SER A 36 14.73 -6.24 2.99
CA SER A 36 14.91 -6.38 4.45
C SER A 36 16.19 -5.74 4.98
N GLU A 37 17.22 -5.66 4.15
CA GLU A 37 18.53 -5.11 4.52
C GLU A 37 18.57 -3.59 4.29
N VAL A 38 17.87 -3.11 3.26
CA VAL A 38 18.00 -1.73 2.79
C VAL A 38 16.88 -0.80 3.25
N ALA A 39 15.70 -1.31 3.62
CA ALA A 39 14.52 -0.48 3.89
C ALA A 39 14.80 0.58 4.95
N LEU A 40 15.29 0.20 6.14
CA LEU A 40 15.56 1.17 7.21
C LEU A 40 16.70 2.14 6.85
N PRO A 41 17.88 1.70 6.36
CA PRO A 41 18.93 2.61 5.89
C PRO A 41 18.46 3.61 4.85
N ARG A 42 17.62 3.19 3.89
CA ARG A 42 17.10 4.07 2.84
C ARG A 42 16.09 5.07 3.38
N ILE A 43 15.19 4.67 4.28
CA ILE A 43 14.29 5.61 4.97
C ILE A 43 15.12 6.64 5.76
N VAL A 44 16.16 6.21 6.47
CA VAL A 44 17.07 7.12 7.20
C VAL A 44 17.78 8.08 6.25
N SER A 45 18.11 7.68 5.02
CA SER A 45 18.74 8.60 4.07
C SER A 45 17.83 9.77 3.70
N ILE A 46 16.51 9.59 3.60
CA ILE A 46 15.57 10.71 3.34
C ILE A 46 15.71 11.80 4.43
N PHE A 47 15.83 11.38 5.68
CA PHE A 47 16.00 12.32 6.81
C PHE A 47 17.32 13.10 6.70
N ASN A 48 18.42 12.37 6.46
CA ASN A 48 19.75 12.94 6.39
C ASN A 48 19.92 13.91 5.21
N ASP A 49 19.46 13.51 4.03
CA ASP A 49 19.60 14.27 2.78
C ASP A 49 18.79 15.59 2.83
N ASN A 50 17.76 15.65 3.65
CA ASN A 50 16.89 16.81 3.80
C ASN A 50 17.09 17.56 5.12
N ASN A 51 18.07 17.17 5.94
CA ASN A 51 18.33 17.75 7.27
C ASN A 51 17.09 17.75 8.19
N ILE A 52 16.29 16.69 8.11
CA ILE A 52 15.08 16.47 8.93
C ILE A 52 15.45 15.49 10.04
N LYS A 53 14.98 15.72 11.25
CA LYS A 53 15.12 14.76 12.34
C LYS A 53 13.85 13.89 12.44
N PRO A 54 13.96 12.64 12.91
CA PRO A 54 12.79 11.79 13.13
C PRO A 54 11.74 12.44 14.04
N GLU A 55 12.15 13.24 15.01
CA GLU A 55 11.26 13.97 15.94
C GLU A 55 10.47 15.09 15.27
N ASP A 56 10.87 15.51 14.06
CA ASP A 56 10.16 16.54 13.29
C ASP A 56 8.94 15.98 12.53
N ILE A 57 8.68 14.66 12.61
CA ILE A 57 7.53 14.00 11.96
C ILE A 57 6.30 14.08 12.86
N ASP A 58 5.22 14.61 12.31
CA ASP A 58 3.94 14.77 13.01
C ASP A 58 3.04 13.54 12.87
N LYS A 59 3.19 12.74 11.80
CA LYS A 59 2.35 11.58 11.51
C LYS A 59 3.07 10.53 10.67
N ILE A 60 2.74 9.26 10.90
CA ILE A 60 3.20 8.14 10.06
C ILE A 60 2.00 7.49 9.38
N ILE A 61 2.15 7.20 8.09
CA ILE A 61 1.22 6.39 7.31
C ILE A 61 2.00 5.15 6.83
N VAL A 62 1.52 3.96 7.16
CA VAL A 62 2.15 2.71 6.74
C VAL A 62 1.19 1.81 5.99
N VAL A 63 1.66 1.23 4.89
CA VAL A 63 0.89 0.21 4.17
C VAL A 63 0.95 -1.10 4.94
N ASN A 64 -0.23 -1.66 5.25
CA ASN A 64 -0.35 -2.88 6.04
C ASN A 64 -0.73 -4.13 5.23
N GLY A 65 -0.78 -4.05 3.90
CA GLY A 65 -1.11 -5.17 3.02
C GLY A 65 -2.41 -4.96 2.23
N PRO A 66 -2.80 -5.93 1.41
CA PRO A 66 -2.12 -7.19 1.13
C PRO A 66 -0.83 -7.05 0.32
N GLY A 67 -0.04 -8.13 0.21
CA GLY A 67 1.18 -8.16 -0.59
C GLY A 67 2.25 -9.09 -0.01
N SER A 68 3.52 -8.72 -0.18
CA SER A 68 4.67 -9.47 0.32
C SER A 68 4.62 -9.69 1.82
N PHE A 69 4.52 -10.95 2.26
CA PHE A 69 4.47 -11.34 3.67
C PHE A 69 5.63 -10.77 4.51
N THR A 70 6.84 -10.84 3.98
CA THR A 70 8.03 -10.31 4.65
C THR A 70 8.06 -8.79 4.56
N GLY A 71 7.78 -8.24 3.39
CA GLY A 71 7.81 -6.79 3.16
C GLY A 71 6.85 -6.03 4.06
N ILE A 72 5.59 -6.43 4.13
CA ILE A 72 4.58 -5.79 5.01
C ILE A 72 5.06 -5.75 6.47
N ARG A 73 5.66 -6.82 6.97
CA ARG A 73 6.17 -6.87 8.35
C ARG A 73 7.35 -5.93 8.57
N ILE A 74 8.21 -5.77 7.59
CA ILE A 74 9.34 -4.81 7.66
C ILE A 74 8.79 -3.39 7.83
N GLY A 75 7.90 -2.94 6.94
CA GLY A 75 7.32 -1.60 6.99
C GLY A 75 6.57 -1.34 8.28
N ILE A 76 5.69 -2.27 8.69
CA ILE A 76 4.95 -2.16 9.95
C ILE A 76 5.91 -2.09 11.14
N THR A 77 6.97 -2.90 11.18
CA THR A 77 7.93 -2.89 12.29
C THR A 77 8.65 -1.56 12.39
N ILE A 78 9.16 -1.04 11.25
CA ILE A 78 9.82 0.26 11.21
C ILE A 78 8.85 1.36 11.69
N ALA A 79 7.64 1.40 11.13
CA ALA A 79 6.63 2.40 11.47
C ALA A 79 6.23 2.36 12.97
N LYS A 80 6.04 1.15 13.52
CA LYS A 80 5.71 0.96 14.95
C LYS A 80 6.83 1.43 15.86
N VAL A 81 8.09 1.12 15.52
CA VAL A 81 9.25 1.56 16.31
C VAL A 81 9.34 3.09 16.33
N TYR A 82 9.23 3.75 15.18
CA TYR A 82 9.20 5.21 15.13
C TYR A 82 8.03 5.80 15.91
N SER A 83 6.82 5.31 15.66
CA SER A 83 5.61 5.78 16.34
C SER A 83 5.70 5.63 17.86
N TRP A 84 6.11 4.44 18.33
CA TRP A 84 6.18 4.17 19.77
C TRP A 84 7.32 4.90 20.46
N SER A 85 8.53 4.92 19.90
CA SER A 85 9.71 5.53 20.54
C SER A 85 9.67 7.05 20.57
N LEU A 86 9.03 7.68 19.56
CA LEU A 86 8.95 9.13 19.44
C LEU A 86 7.55 9.69 19.73
N ASN A 87 6.61 8.81 20.10
CA ASN A 87 5.21 9.16 20.36
C ASN A 87 4.52 9.87 19.19
N ILE A 88 4.83 9.41 17.95
CA ILE A 88 4.26 9.96 16.73
C ILE A 88 2.95 9.23 16.37
N PRO A 89 1.85 9.95 16.10
CA PRO A 89 0.61 9.36 15.61
C PRO A 89 0.81 8.52 14.34
N ILE A 90 0.19 7.33 14.30
CA ILE A 90 0.31 6.40 13.16
C ILE A 90 -1.06 5.97 12.64
N THR A 91 -1.18 5.81 11.33
CA THR A 91 -2.35 5.24 10.66
C THR A 91 -1.92 4.23 9.59
N THR A 92 -2.83 3.33 9.23
CA THR A 92 -2.60 2.35 8.16
C THR A 92 -3.43 2.64 6.93
N ILE A 93 -2.93 2.21 5.78
CA ILE A 93 -3.63 2.17 4.50
C ILE A 93 -3.40 0.79 3.88
N THR A 94 -4.39 0.25 3.16
CA THR A 94 -4.17 -0.98 2.40
C THR A 94 -3.39 -0.69 1.12
N SER A 95 -2.62 -1.67 0.62
CA SER A 95 -1.92 -1.53 -0.66
C SER A 95 -2.90 -1.31 -1.81
N LEU A 96 -4.04 -1.99 -1.81
CA LEU A 96 -5.08 -1.80 -2.83
C LEU A 96 -5.66 -0.39 -2.82
N GLU A 97 -5.87 0.21 -1.64
CA GLU A 97 -6.35 1.59 -1.55
C GLU A 97 -5.27 2.59 -1.99
N ALA A 98 -4.00 2.35 -1.65
CA ALA A 98 -2.89 3.18 -2.11
C ALA A 98 -2.76 3.15 -3.64
N MET A 99 -2.93 1.98 -4.26
CA MET A 99 -2.96 1.80 -5.71
C MET A 99 -4.13 2.57 -6.33
N SER A 100 -5.34 2.44 -5.80
CA SER A 100 -6.52 3.15 -6.31
C SER A 100 -6.35 4.67 -6.23
N LEU A 101 -5.85 5.20 -5.12
CA LEU A 101 -5.60 6.64 -4.95
C LEU A 101 -4.56 7.20 -5.93
N SER A 102 -3.73 6.35 -6.50
CA SER A 102 -2.64 6.77 -7.39
C SER A 102 -3.05 6.92 -8.85
N SER A 103 -4.17 6.33 -9.26
CA SER A 103 -4.72 6.48 -10.61
C SER A 103 -5.71 7.63 -10.73
N GLU A 104 -5.81 8.20 -11.94
CA GLU A 104 -6.80 9.22 -12.33
C GLU A 104 -7.38 8.96 -13.72
N THR A 105 -7.06 7.81 -14.33
CA THR A 105 -7.28 7.55 -15.75
C THR A 105 -8.67 7.04 -16.09
N ALA A 106 -9.44 6.54 -15.11
CA ALA A 106 -10.75 5.94 -15.34
C ALA A 106 -11.76 6.28 -14.23
N LYS A 107 -13.03 5.95 -14.48
CA LYS A 107 -14.12 6.11 -13.53
C LYS A 107 -14.05 5.08 -12.39
N TYR A 108 -13.57 3.87 -12.71
CA TYR A 108 -13.37 2.79 -11.75
C TYR A 108 -11.92 2.33 -11.75
N HIS A 109 -11.36 2.20 -10.56
CA HIS A 109 -10.02 1.70 -10.32
C HIS A 109 -10.11 0.28 -9.76
N VAL A 110 -9.39 -0.64 -10.39
CA VAL A 110 -9.36 -2.06 -10.01
C VAL A 110 -7.91 -2.43 -9.65
N PRO A 111 -7.44 -2.07 -8.43
CA PRO A 111 -6.14 -2.54 -7.97
C PRO A 111 -6.15 -4.07 -7.84
N ALA A 112 -5.13 -4.72 -8.39
CA ALA A 112 -4.96 -6.16 -8.37
C ALA A 112 -3.51 -6.54 -8.08
N ILE A 113 -3.31 -7.48 -7.16
CA ILE A 113 -2.02 -8.04 -6.78
C ILE A 113 -2.11 -9.55 -6.95
N ASP A 114 -1.16 -10.17 -7.66
CA ASP A 114 -1.13 -11.63 -7.86
C ASP A 114 -1.07 -12.38 -6.51
N ALA A 115 -2.04 -13.24 -6.28
CA ALA A 115 -2.12 -14.12 -5.11
C ALA A 115 -1.83 -15.58 -5.48
N ARG A 116 -1.34 -15.81 -6.69
CA ARG A 116 -0.98 -17.09 -7.30
C ARG A 116 -2.16 -18.01 -7.57
N ARG A 117 -1.94 -19.03 -8.45
CA ARG A 117 -2.88 -20.10 -8.76
C ARG A 117 -4.23 -19.58 -9.27
N GLY A 118 -4.24 -18.51 -10.07
CA GLY A 118 -5.46 -17.92 -10.63
C GLY A 118 -6.27 -17.09 -9.64
N TYR A 119 -5.66 -16.65 -8.52
CA TYR A 119 -6.25 -15.74 -7.55
C TYR A 119 -5.50 -14.41 -7.53
N VAL A 120 -6.22 -13.37 -7.16
CA VAL A 120 -5.69 -12.03 -6.89
C VAL A 120 -6.18 -11.51 -5.54
N PHE A 121 -5.42 -10.63 -4.93
CA PHE A 121 -5.96 -9.68 -3.97
C PHE A 121 -6.45 -8.49 -4.77
N ALA A 122 -7.72 -8.19 -4.71
CA ALA A 122 -8.31 -7.12 -5.50
C ALA A 122 -9.42 -6.38 -4.76
N ALA A 123 -9.71 -5.18 -5.25
CA ALA A 123 -10.84 -4.37 -4.84
C ALA A 123 -11.31 -3.56 -6.06
N ILE A 124 -12.48 -2.94 -5.97
CA ILE A 124 -12.96 -1.96 -6.96
C ILE A 124 -13.32 -0.69 -6.21
N TYR A 125 -12.79 0.43 -6.67
CA TYR A 125 -13.09 1.76 -6.16
C TYR A 125 -13.64 2.65 -7.26
N ASP A 126 -14.51 3.60 -6.92
CA ASP A 126 -14.83 4.68 -7.84
C ASP A 126 -13.76 5.78 -7.81
N LYS A 127 -13.86 6.76 -8.72
CA LYS A 127 -12.94 7.92 -8.79
C LYS A 127 -12.87 8.77 -7.51
N ASN A 128 -13.84 8.61 -6.60
CA ASN A 128 -13.86 9.29 -5.30
C ASN A 128 -13.31 8.38 -4.19
N ASN A 129 -12.69 7.26 -4.55
CA ASN A 129 -12.15 6.24 -3.66
C ASN A 129 -13.22 5.57 -2.75
N ARG A 130 -14.48 5.50 -3.21
CA ARG A 130 -15.52 4.71 -2.54
C ARG A 130 -15.39 3.26 -2.98
N GLN A 131 -15.45 2.36 -2.02
CA GLN A 131 -15.40 0.92 -2.28
C GLN A 131 -16.70 0.44 -2.96
N ILE A 132 -16.57 -0.05 -4.19
CA ILE A 132 -17.61 -0.77 -4.93
C ILE A 132 -17.52 -2.26 -4.64
N LEU A 133 -16.31 -2.83 -4.71
CA LEU A 133 -15.98 -4.17 -4.24
C LEU A 133 -14.94 -4.04 -3.12
N LYS A 134 -15.21 -4.65 -1.97
CA LYS A 134 -14.29 -4.61 -0.82
C LYS A 134 -13.01 -5.39 -1.12
N PRO A 135 -11.88 -4.99 -0.54
CA PRO A 135 -10.64 -5.77 -0.60
C PRO A 135 -10.86 -7.24 -0.23
N GLN A 136 -10.45 -8.14 -1.10
CA GLN A 136 -10.62 -9.58 -0.89
C GLN A 136 -9.63 -10.42 -1.71
N HIS A 137 -9.46 -11.65 -1.31
CA HIS A 137 -8.80 -12.70 -2.08
C HIS A 137 -9.84 -13.36 -2.98
N ILE A 138 -9.73 -13.20 -4.30
CA ILE A 138 -10.76 -13.57 -5.28
C ILE A 138 -10.11 -14.26 -6.49
N LYS A 139 -10.83 -15.17 -7.15
CA LYS A 139 -10.39 -15.74 -8.42
C LYS A 139 -10.43 -14.67 -9.52
N ILE A 140 -9.50 -14.77 -10.47
CA ILE A 140 -9.46 -13.87 -11.62
C ILE A 140 -10.78 -13.90 -12.41
N GLU A 141 -11.35 -15.09 -12.63
CA GLU A 141 -12.63 -15.22 -13.35
C GLU A 141 -13.77 -14.51 -12.62
N ASP A 142 -13.84 -14.66 -11.28
CA ASP A 142 -14.87 -14.03 -10.47
C ASP A 142 -14.71 -12.51 -10.47
N LEU A 143 -13.46 -12.01 -10.40
CA LEU A 143 -13.18 -10.58 -10.52
C LEU A 143 -13.60 -10.03 -11.90
N LYS A 144 -13.32 -10.76 -13.00
CA LYS A 144 -13.77 -10.39 -14.34
C LYS A 144 -15.31 -10.31 -14.42
N GLN A 145 -16.00 -11.18 -13.70
CA GLN A 145 -17.47 -11.15 -13.63
C GLN A 145 -17.96 -9.90 -12.89
N GLU A 146 -17.36 -9.54 -11.75
CA GLU A 146 -17.68 -8.30 -11.02
C GLU A 146 -17.41 -7.05 -11.88
N MET A 147 -16.35 -7.07 -12.70
CA MET A 147 -16.00 -5.98 -13.61
C MET A 147 -16.91 -5.88 -14.84
N SER A 148 -17.66 -6.92 -15.19
CA SER A 148 -18.43 -7.00 -16.45
C SER A 148 -19.47 -5.89 -16.64
N SER A 149 -19.92 -5.27 -15.56
CA SER A 149 -20.88 -4.16 -15.56
C SER A 149 -20.22 -2.78 -15.57
N LEU A 150 -18.87 -2.70 -15.52
CA LEU A 150 -18.14 -1.43 -15.49
C LEU A 150 -17.91 -0.93 -16.92
N ASP A 151 -18.31 0.31 -17.17
CA ASP A 151 -18.23 0.95 -18.48
C ASP A 151 -16.88 1.65 -18.76
N ASP A 152 -16.15 2.03 -17.70
CA ASP A 152 -14.89 2.78 -17.80
C ASP A 152 -14.03 2.43 -16.57
N TYR A 153 -13.11 1.50 -16.72
CA TYR A 153 -12.25 1.03 -15.66
C TYR A 153 -10.79 0.91 -16.09
N VAL A 154 -9.89 0.89 -15.13
CA VAL A 154 -8.47 0.56 -15.30
C VAL A 154 -8.05 -0.44 -14.23
N VAL A 155 -7.33 -1.48 -14.63
CA VAL A 155 -6.69 -2.42 -13.71
C VAL A 155 -5.31 -1.88 -13.35
N ILE A 156 -5.03 -1.74 -12.06
CA ILE A 156 -3.78 -1.17 -11.56
C ILE A 156 -2.95 -2.29 -10.97
N THR A 157 -1.78 -2.57 -11.54
CA THR A 157 -0.90 -3.65 -11.09
C THR A 157 0.54 -3.41 -11.52
N ASN A 158 1.50 -4.05 -10.86
CA ASN A 158 2.89 -4.21 -11.32
C ASN A 158 3.23 -5.70 -11.54
N ASP A 159 2.25 -6.57 -11.47
CA ASP A 159 2.43 -8.01 -11.65
C ASP A 159 2.25 -8.39 -13.13
N GLU A 160 3.35 -8.54 -13.86
CA GLU A 160 3.37 -8.92 -15.29
C GLU A 160 2.56 -10.19 -15.60
N TYR A 161 2.36 -11.06 -14.60
CA TYR A 161 1.53 -12.26 -14.75
C TYR A 161 0.06 -11.97 -15.00
N LEU A 162 -0.41 -10.75 -14.70
CA LEU A 162 -1.79 -10.33 -14.91
C LEU A 162 -2.02 -9.67 -16.27
N ASP A 163 -0.95 -9.42 -17.05
CA ASP A 163 -1.05 -8.75 -18.36
C ASP A 163 -1.84 -9.56 -19.40
N GLU A 164 -1.82 -10.89 -19.28
CA GLU A 164 -2.61 -11.78 -20.15
C GLU A 164 -4.07 -11.91 -19.71
N ASP A 165 -4.36 -11.56 -18.47
CA ASP A 165 -5.69 -11.74 -17.88
C ASP A 165 -6.60 -10.54 -18.01
N PHE A 166 -6.06 -9.33 -18.10
CA PHE A 166 -6.82 -8.10 -18.11
C PHE A 166 -6.46 -7.20 -19.29
N ASP A 167 -7.48 -6.55 -19.81
CA ASP A 167 -7.33 -5.39 -20.72
C ASP A 167 -7.23 -4.10 -19.89
N ASN A 168 -6.71 -3.03 -20.47
CA ASN A 168 -6.65 -1.69 -19.88
C ASN A 168 -5.90 -1.64 -18.55
N ILE A 169 -4.62 -2.02 -18.59
CA ILE A 169 -3.73 -2.05 -17.42
C ILE A 169 -2.95 -0.74 -17.30
N GLU A 170 -2.84 -0.28 -16.05
CA GLU A 170 -1.97 0.82 -15.64
C GLU A 170 -0.93 0.29 -14.63
N ALA A 171 0.34 0.54 -14.89
CA ALA A 171 1.39 0.21 -13.94
C ALA A 171 1.26 1.07 -12.67
N TYR A 172 1.31 0.43 -11.51
CA TYR A 172 1.26 1.15 -10.25
C TYR A 172 2.48 2.04 -10.05
N ASN A 173 2.24 3.33 -10.01
CA ASN A 173 3.22 4.34 -9.61
C ASN A 173 2.59 5.23 -8.53
N PRO A 174 3.01 5.12 -7.26
CA PRO A 174 2.32 5.78 -6.16
C PRO A 174 2.34 7.29 -6.27
N ASN A 175 1.15 7.88 -6.23
CA ASN A 175 0.99 9.32 -6.03
C ASN A 175 1.08 9.64 -4.54
N LEU A 176 2.32 9.71 -4.03
CA LEU A 176 2.60 9.85 -2.60
C LEU A 176 1.94 11.09 -1.99
N LEU A 177 1.91 12.18 -2.73
CA LEU A 177 1.27 13.42 -2.28
C LEU A 177 -0.25 13.26 -2.10
N LYS A 178 -0.92 12.63 -3.07
CA LYS A 178 -2.36 12.37 -3.03
C LYS A 178 -2.73 11.40 -1.89
N ILE A 179 -1.95 10.33 -1.73
CA ILE A 179 -2.13 9.35 -0.64
C ILE A 179 -2.00 10.04 0.73
N VAL A 180 -0.92 10.80 0.94
CA VAL A 180 -0.69 11.48 2.21
C VAL A 180 -1.79 12.51 2.50
N ASN A 181 -2.19 13.31 1.51
CA ASN A 181 -3.25 14.30 1.68
C ASN A 181 -4.61 13.66 1.97
N TYR A 182 -4.91 12.51 1.39
CA TYR A 182 -6.16 11.78 1.66
C TYR A 182 -6.19 11.24 3.10
N TYR A 183 -5.02 10.89 3.66
CA TYR A 183 -4.89 10.27 4.99
C TYR A 183 -4.49 11.23 6.11
N LYS A 184 -4.18 12.51 5.80
CA LYS A 184 -3.68 13.48 6.79
C LYS A 184 -4.59 13.65 8.00
N ASP A 185 -5.91 13.66 7.78
CA ASP A 185 -6.92 13.90 8.82
C ASP A 185 -7.55 12.59 9.36
N LYS A 186 -7.07 11.42 8.94
CA LYS A 186 -7.53 10.13 9.49
C LYS A 186 -7.07 9.98 10.94
N GLU A 187 -7.98 9.53 11.78
CA GLU A 187 -7.69 9.26 13.19
C GLU A 187 -6.51 8.28 13.34
N PRO A 188 -5.59 8.57 14.26
CA PRO A 188 -4.49 7.65 14.54
C PRO A 188 -4.99 6.39 15.24
N ILE A 189 -4.26 5.31 15.05
CA ILE A 189 -4.54 4.02 15.70
C ILE A 189 -3.43 3.69 16.69
N ASN A 190 -3.76 2.81 17.65
CA ASN A 190 -2.76 2.34 18.61
C ASN A 190 -1.66 1.56 17.85
N PRO A 191 -0.37 1.95 17.94
CA PRO A 191 0.72 1.26 17.24
C PRO A 191 0.77 -0.26 17.56
N HIS A 192 0.44 -0.65 18.79
CA HIS A 192 0.44 -2.07 19.18
C HIS A 192 -0.67 -2.88 18.51
N ALA A 193 -1.77 -2.25 18.12
CA ALA A 193 -2.91 -2.89 17.44
C ALA A 193 -2.70 -3.09 15.94
N ILE A 194 -1.66 -2.47 15.33
CA ILE A 194 -1.38 -2.63 13.91
C ILE A 194 -0.90 -4.04 13.63
N ASN A 195 -1.60 -4.70 12.71
CA ASN A 195 -1.25 -6.02 12.20
C ASN A 195 -1.26 -6.01 10.67
N PRO A 196 -0.49 -6.90 10.04
CA PRO A 196 -0.61 -7.14 8.61
C PRO A 196 -2.03 -7.56 8.22
N ASP A 197 -2.52 -7.00 7.14
CA ASP A 197 -3.77 -7.40 6.49
C ASP A 197 -3.45 -8.33 5.32
N TYR A 198 -3.56 -9.63 5.55
CA TYR A 198 -3.22 -10.61 4.53
C TYR A 198 -4.38 -10.95 3.58
N LEU A 199 -5.62 -10.54 3.89
CA LEU A 199 -6.86 -10.87 3.16
C LEU A 199 -7.08 -12.38 2.90
N LYS A 200 -6.14 -13.22 3.28
CA LYS A 200 -6.18 -14.66 3.15
C LYS A 200 -5.82 -15.27 4.49
N LEU A 201 -6.62 -16.22 4.94
CA LEU A 201 -6.27 -17.05 6.09
C LEU A 201 -5.02 -17.88 5.74
N THR A 202 -4.20 -18.14 6.72
CA THR A 202 -3.08 -19.10 6.56
C THR A 202 -3.65 -20.51 6.36
N GLU A 203 -2.95 -21.39 5.67
CA GLU A 203 -3.36 -22.80 5.48
C GLU A 203 -3.70 -23.49 6.82
N ALA A 204 -3.03 -23.07 7.90
CA ALA A 204 -3.28 -23.56 9.26
C ALA A 204 -4.59 -23.02 9.86
N GLU A 205 -5.03 -21.83 9.47
CA GLU A 205 -6.31 -21.25 9.87
C GLU A 205 -7.46 -21.82 9.04
N GLU A 206 -7.26 -21.98 7.72
CA GLU A 206 -8.22 -22.63 6.82
C GLU A 206 -8.51 -24.08 7.25
N SER A 207 -7.46 -24.82 7.66
CA SER A 207 -7.62 -26.22 8.11
C SER A 207 -8.32 -26.38 9.47
N LYS A 208 -8.46 -25.31 10.26
CA LYS A 208 -9.23 -25.32 11.52
C LYS A 208 -10.71 -24.98 11.35
N MET A 209 -11.08 -24.46 10.18
CA MET A 209 -12.47 -24.09 9.87
C MET A 209 -13.23 -25.20 9.11
N ASN A 210 -12.52 -26.23 8.65
CA ASN A 210 -13.06 -27.46 8.05
C ASN A 210 -12.99 -28.61 9.05
#